data_49d757ef1bc25ff1d855cae2348e1c78
#
_entry.id   49d757ef1bc25ff1d855cae2348e1c78
#
_cell.length_a   1.000
_cell.length_b   1.000
_cell.length_c   1.000
_cell.angle_alpha   90.00
_cell.angle_beta   90.00
_cell.angle_gamma   90.00
#
_symmetry.space_group_name_H-M   'P 1'
#
loop_
_entity.id
_entity.type
_entity.pdbx_description
1 polymer ?
#
loop_
_entity_poly.entity_id
_entity_poly.type
_entity_poly.pdbx_seq_one_letter_code
_entity_poly.pdbx_strand_id
1 'polypeptide(L)'
;MNRKSPARRRPSSLRVAAVGLVLAVGLGASAQGSAQASVHTVVKVPAASSKSGTAAKPAAAAPKSVTGTSGHVVTRVADFYGAYIDAKGDYENPDAALAKALRTHYLTPDFAKRLAAWEKENGADGVLRAQNVPTRWTVTDNGTLGHAHEVTVTLTFGSGRNTQETKLFVLVERYNHISDIATKSAH
;
A
#
# COMPACT_ATOMS: atom_id res chain seq x y z
N MET A 1 -55.27 23.52 27.91
CA MET A 1 -55.50 22.16 27.37
C MET A 1 -54.14 21.55 27.04
N ASN A 2 -53.72 20.63 27.90
CA ASN A 2 -52.38 20.04 27.90
C ASN A 2 -52.47 18.66 27.22
N ARG A 3 -51.78 18.43 26.07
CA ARG A 3 -51.69 17.09 25.47
C ARG A 3 -50.23 16.65 25.54
N LYS A 4 -49.94 15.74 26.47
CA LYS A 4 -48.73 14.97 26.61
C LYS A 4 -48.73 13.86 25.50
N SER A 5 -47.66 13.80 24.71
CA SER A 5 -47.39 12.68 23.82
C SER A 5 -46.48 11.64 24.50
N PRO A 6 -46.72 10.34 24.35
CA PRO A 6 -45.94 9.30 25.02
C PRO A 6 -44.70 8.92 24.20
N ALA A 7 -43.61 8.72 24.93
CA ALA A 7 -42.31 8.24 24.44
C ALA A 7 -42.38 6.76 24.00
N ARG A 8 -42.06 6.45 22.75
CA ARG A 8 -41.82 5.08 22.27
C ARG A 8 -40.41 4.61 22.61
N ARG A 9 -40.32 3.67 23.51
CA ARG A 9 -39.11 2.88 23.78
C ARG A 9 -38.92 1.83 22.67
N ARG A 10 -37.72 1.77 22.06
CA ARG A 10 -37.34 0.68 21.16
C ARG A 10 -36.49 -0.33 21.94
N PRO A 11 -36.73 -1.64 21.79
CA PRO A 11 -35.91 -2.65 22.45
C PRO A 11 -34.59 -2.90 21.69
N SER A 12 -33.52 -3.00 22.44
CA SER A 12 -32.18 -3.41 22.01
C SER A 12 -32.17 -4.92 21.80
N SER A 13 -31.89 -5.39 20.61
CA SER A 13 -31.58 -6.80 20.37
C SER A 13 -30.06 -7.00 20.34
N LEU A 14 -29.53 -7.52 21.44
CA LEU A 14 -28.20 -8.15 21.48
C LEU A 14 -28.24 -9.41 20.58
N ARG A 15 -27.36 -9.47 19.59
CA ARG A 15 -26.99 -10.72 18.94
C ARG A 15 -25.52 -11.00 19.25
N VAL A 16 -25.32 -11.94 20.16
CA VAL A 16 -24.05 -12.61 20.42
C VAL A 16 -23.89 -13.68 19.34
N ALA A 17 -22.85 -13.57 18.54
CA ALA A 17 -22.40 -14.65 17.66
C ALA A 17 -21.04 -15.12 18.16
N ALA A 18 -21.01 -16.30 18.75
CA ALA A 18 -19.80 -17.03 19.07
C ALA A 18 -19.27 -17.68 17.78
N VAL A 19 -18.02 -17.46 17.46
CA VAL A 19 -17.30 -18.18 16.39
C VAL A 19 -16.12 -18.89 17.00
N GLY A 20 -16.11 -20.20 16.78
CA GLY A 20 -15.18 -21.16 17.33
C GLY A 20 -13.76 -21.05 16.76
N LEU A 21 -12.84 -21.31 17.64
CA LEU A 21 -11.40 -21.46 17.42
C LEU A 21 -11.12 -22.86 16.88
N VAL A 22 -10.52 -22.98 15.69
CA VAL A 22 -9.91 -24.22 15.20
C VAL A 22 -8.40 -24.05 15.20
N LEU A 23 -7.75 -24.71 16.17
CA LEU A 23 -6.30 -24.89 16.24
C LEU A 23 -5.93 -26.13 15.42
N ALA A 24 -5.18 -25.97 14.35
CA ALA A 24 -4.47 -27.07 13.68
C ALA A 24 -2.98 -26.94 13.99
N VAL A 25 -2.51 -27.86 14.85
CA VAL A 25 -1.09 -28.08 15.15
C VAL A 25 -0.56 -29.06 14.11
N GLY A 26 0.36 -28.61 13.26
CA GLY A 26 1.12 -29.45 12.33
C GLY A 26 2.58 -29.51 12.74
N LEU A 27 2.97 -30.62 13.41
CA LEU A 27 4.36 -31.00 13.64
C LEU A 27 4.92 -31.68 12.36
N GLY A 28 5.99 -31.14 11.81
CA GLY A 28 6.72 -31.69 10.67
C GLY A 28 8.23 -31.67 10.95
N ALA A 29 8.79 -32.90 11.02
CA ALA A 29 10.09 -33.28 11.50
C ALA A 29 11.30 -32.77 10.70
N SER A 30 12.38 -32.59 11.44
CA SER A 30 13.75 -32.35 10.99
C SER A 30 14.34 -33.59 10.29
N ALA A 31 15.04 -33.42 9.19
CA ALA A 31 16.01 -34.39 8.68
C ALA A 31 17.36 -33.71 8.45
N GLN A 32 18.31 -33.99 9.29
CA GLN A 32 19.73 -33.74 9.10
C GLN A 32 20.27 -34.76 8.11
N GLY A 33 20.97 -34.35 7.09
CA GLY A 33 21.68 -35.20 6.13
C GLY A 33 23.12 -34.77 5.96
N SER A 34 24.01 -35.65 6.38
CA SER A 34 25.45 -35.49 6.50
C SER A 34 26.20 -35.28 5.16
N ALA A 35 27.32 -34.59 5.27
CA ALA A 35 28.35 -34.45 4.25
C ALA A 35 29.02 -35.84 3.95
N GLN A 36 29.26 -36.10 2.66
CA GLN A 36 30.32 -37.01 2.23
C GLN A 36 30.99 -36.48 0.99
N ALA A 37 32.27 -36.26 1.14
CA ALA A 37 33.19 -35.97 0.04
C ALA A 37 33.48 -37.28 -0.70
N SER A 38 33.49 -37.25 -2.03
CA SER A 38 34.12 -38.31 -2.83
C SER A 38 34.71 -37.74 -4.12
N VAL A 39 35.88 -38.22 -4.36
CA VAL A 39 36.96 -37.82 -5.27
C VAL A 39 36.70 -38.27 -6.72
N HIS A 40 37.11 -37.44 -7.66
CA HIS A 40 37.51 -37.69 -9.03
C HIS A 40 36.93 -38.78 -9.91
N THR A 41 36.37 -38.41 -11.02
CA THR A 41 36.77 -38.99 -12.33
C THR A 41 36.42 -37.98 -13.47
N VAL A 42 37.46 -37.61 -14.26
CA VAL A 42 37.33 -36.79 -15.45
C VAL A 42 36.82 -37.66 -16.57
N VAL A 43 35.60 -37.37 -17.08
CA VAL A 43 35.14 -37.87 -18.35
C VAL A 43 34.76 -36.68 -19.21
N LYS A 44 35.53 -36.54 -20.32
CA LYS A 44 35.32 -35.58 -21.39
C LYS A 44 34.13 -36.06 -22.25
N VAL A 45 33.04 -35.30 -22.30
CA VAL A 45 31.88 -35.52 -23.21
C VAL A 45 31.53 -34.20 -23.91
N PRO A 46 31.13 -34.24 -25.18
CA PRO A 46 31.13 -33.07 -26.04
C PRO A 46 29.95 -32.11 -25.84
N ALA A 47 30.18 -30.86 -26.24
CA ALA A 47 29.26 -29.77 -26.18
C ALA A 47 27.89 -30.06 -26.77
N ALA A 48 26.87 -30.05 -25.90
CA ALA A 48 25.48 -29.89 -26.32
C ALA A 48 25.05 -28.45 -25.98
N SER A 49 24.60 -27.73 -26.99
CA SER A 49 24.08 -26.36 -26.95
C SER A 49 22.98 -26.22 -25.91
N SER A 50 23.27 -25.64 -24.80
CA SER A 50 22.23 -25.22 -23.84
C SER A 50 21.61 -23.93 -24.32
N LYS A 51 20.33 -23.98 -24.63
CA LYS A 51 19.47 -22.86 -24.91
C LYS A 51 19.60 -21.80 -23.82
N SER A 52 19.88 -20.56 -24.25
CA SER A 52 19.90 -19.37 -23.42
C SER A 52 18.62 -19.27 -22.59
N GLY A 53 18.70 -19.62 -21.33
CA GLY A 53 17.71 -19.21 -20.35
C GLY A 53 17.77 -17.68 -20.27
N THR A 54 16.67 -17.01 -20.54
CA THR A 54 16.53 -15.56 -20.35
C THR A 54 16.86 -15.25 -18.89
N ALA A 55 18.06 -14.75 -18.66
CA ALA A 55 18.48 -14.31 -17.33
C ALA A 55 17.51 -13.22 -16.89
N ALA A 56 16.82 -13.44 -15.78
CA ALA A 56 15.98 -12.42 -15.16
C ALA A 56 16.86 -11.18 -14.94
N LYS A 57 16.43 -10.04 -15.48
CA LYS A 57 17.11 -8.75 -15.31
C LYS A 57 17.34 -8.54 -13.81
N PRO A 58 18.57 -8.30 -13.34
CA PRO A 58 18.83 -8.05 -11.92
C PRO A 58 17.93 -6.91 -11.45
N ALA A 59 17.28 -7.08 -10.29
CA ALA A 59 16.55 -6.00 -9.67
C ALA A 59 17.47 -4.79 -9.53
N ALA A 60 17.05 -3.64 -10.04
CA ALA A 60 17.83 -2.42 -9.94
C ALA A 60 18.19 -2.17 -8.46
N ALA A 61 19.47 -1.93 -8.17
CA ALA A 61 19.90 -1.58 -6.82
C ALA A 61 19.12 -0.35 -6.35
N ALA A 62 18.77 -0.30 -5.05
CA ALA A 62 18.12 0.87 -4.47
C ALA A 62 18.94 2.14 -4.75
N PRO A 63 18.30 3.26 -5.06
CA PRO A 63 19.01 4.51 -5.34
C PRO A 63 19.81 4.95 -4.11
N LYS A 64 21.04 5.41 -4.32
CA LYS A 64 21.89 5.92 -3.25
C LYS A 64 21.55 7.36 -2.83
N SER A 65 20.74 8.05 -3.60
CA SER A 65 20.29 9.41 -3.34
C SER A 65 18.92 9.65 -3.95
N VAL A 66 18.15 10.52 -3.33
CA VAL A 66 16.87 11.04 -3.84
C VAL A 66 16.99 12.56 -3.87
N THR A 67 16.50 13.19 -4.93
CA THR A 67 16.48 14.64 -5.07
C THR A 67 15.06 15.08 -5.38
N GLY A 68 14.61 16.13 -4.72
CA GLY A 68 13.33 16.77 -4.95
C GLY A 68 13.47 18.28 -5.08
N THR A 69 12.46 18.94 -5.64
CA THR A 69 12.39 20.40 -5.72
C THR A 69 11.27 20.89 -4.80
N SER A 70 11.61 21.81 -3.91
CA SER A 70 10.65 22.40 -2.97
C SER A 70 9.50 23.06 -3.71
N GLY A 71 8.26 22.80 -3.27
CA GLY A 71 7.05 23.33 -3.88
C GLY A 71 6.62 22.67 -5.20
N HIS A 72 7.41 21.74 -5.75
CA HIS A 72 7.01 20.98 -6.93
C HIS A 72 5.98 19.91 -6.58
N VAL A 73 4.91 19.81 -7.37
CA VAL A 73 3.76 18.95 -7.08
C VAL A 73 4.16 17.48 -6.95
N VAL A 74 4.99 16.97 -7.87
CA VAL A 74 5.46 15.57 -7.85
C VAL A 74 6.26 15.27 -6.58
N THR A 75 7.19 16.18 -6.21
CA THR A 75 7.98 16.05 -4.97
C THR A 75 7.07 16.03 -3.75
N ARG A 76 6.09 16.94 -3.70
CA ARG A 76 5.17 17.02 -2.57
C ARG A 76 4.33 15.75 -2.40
N VAL A 77 3.83 15.17 -3.50
CA VAL A 77 3.10 13.91 -3.46
C VAL A 77 4.03 12.75 -3.07
N ALA A 78 5.27 12.74 -3.56
CA ALA A 78 6.28 11.76 -3.21
C ALA A 78 6.62 11.80 -1.72
N ASP A 79 6.84 12.99 -1.14
CA ASP A 79 7.09 13.20 0.28
C ASP A 79 5.93 12.70 1.14
N PHE A 80 4.70 13.00 0.72
CA PHE A 80 3.50 12.53 1.42
C PHE A 80 3.41 11.00 1.42
N TYR A 81 3.50 10.38 0.24
CA TYR A 81 3.36 8.91 0.15
C TYR A 81 4.50 8.18 0.84
N GLY A 82 5.75 8.67 0.72
CA GLY A 82 6.90 8.09 1.41
C GLY A 82 6.70 8.09 2.92
N ALA A 83 6.47 9.26 3.51
CA ALA A 83 6.27 9.38 4.95
C ALA A 83 5.00 8.65 5.46
N TYR A 84 3.93 8.64 4.64
CA TYR A 84 2.68 7.97 5.00
C TYR A 84 2.81 6.46 5.01
N ILE A 85 3.50 5.89 4.01
CA ILE A 85 3.79 4.47 3.90
C ILE A 85 4.68 4.02 5.07
N ASP A 86 5.70 4.81 5.40
CA ASP A 86 6.58 4.52 6.54
C ASP A 86 5.80 4.52 7.86
N ALA A 87 4.94 5.53 8.08
CA ALA A 87 4.10 5.60 9.27
C ALA A 87 3.10 4.42 9.43
N LYS A 88 2.71 3.80 8.31
CA LYS A 88 1.79 2.65 8.28
C LYS A 88 2.51 1.31 8.19
N GLY A 89 3.77 1.29 7.76
CA GLY A 89 4.52 0.10 7.43
C GLY A 89 5.12 -0.65 8.61
N ASP A 90 5.25 -0.03 9.76
CA ASP A 90 5.65 -0.70 10.98
C ASP A 90 4.44 -1.48 11.56
N TYR A 91 4.39 -2.77 11.27
CA TYR A 91 3.32 -3.65 11.73
C TYR A 91 3.33 -3.88 13.25
N GLU A 92 4.49 -3.73 13.89
CA GLU A 92 4.62 -3.90 15.34
C GLU A 92 4.23 -2.63 16.09
N ASN A 93 4.51 -1.46 15.49
CA ASN A 93 4.26 -0.17 16.13
C ASN A 93 3.87 0.91 15.09
N PRO A 94 2.70 0.81 14.42
CA PRO A 94 2.28 1.79 13.43
C PRO A 94 2.07 3.16 14.08
N ASP A 95 2.66 4.21 13.49
CA ASP A 95 2.51 5.58 13.97
C ASP A 95 1.21 6.22 13.44
N ALA A 96 0.10 5.92 14.13
CA ALA A 96 -1.19 6.49 13.79
C ALA A 96 -1.26 8.01 13.98
N ALA A 97 -0.46 8.58 14.90
CA ALA A 97 -0.41 10.02 15.15
C ALA A 97 0.28 10.73 13.99
N LEU A 98 1.41 10.19 13.50
CA LEU A 98 2.09 10.71 12.32
C LEU A 98 1.22 10.59 11.07
N ALA A 99 0.61 9.44 10.82
CA ALA A 99 -0.29 9.24 9.68
C ALA A 99 -1.45 10.26 9.68
N LYS A 100 -2.03 10.54 10.85
CA LYS A 100 -3.06 11.57 11.01
C LYS A 100 -2.52 12.98 10.76
N ALA A 101 -1.35 13.31 11.27
CA ALA A 101 -0.71 14.61 11.09
C ALA A 101 -0.39 14.86 9.61
N LEU A 102 0.13 13.86 8.89
CA LEU A 102 0.39 13.91 7.46
C LEU A 102 -0.90 14.17 6.66
N ARG A 103 -1.99 13.47 6.96
CA ARG A 103 -3.29 13.75 6.31
C ARG A 103 -3.75 15.18 6.57
N THR A 104 -3.61 15.68 7.78
CA THR A 104 -3.99 17.07 8.13
C THR A 104 -3.14 18.09 7.36
N HIS A 105 -1.86 17.82 7.16
CA HIS A 105 -0.93 18.73 6.50
C HIS A 105 -1.07 18.71 4.97
N TYR A 106 -1.29 17.53 4.37
CA TYR A 106 -1.25 17.37 2.91
C TYR A 106 -2.61 17.38 2.23
N LEU A 107 -3.70 16.98 2.92
CA LEU A 107 -5.03 16.86 2.32
C LEU A 107 -5.86 18.14 2.55
N THR A 108 -6.75 18.44 1.61
CA THR A 108 -7.79 19.42 1.89
C THR A 108 -8.75 18.90 2.95
N PRO A 109 -9.32 19.78 3.82
CA PRO A 109 -10.25 19.35 4.88
C PRO A 109 -11.47 18.57 4.35
N ASP A 110 -12.01 18.97 3.19
CA ASP A 110 -13.17 18.33 2.59
C ASP A 110 -12.81 16.96 2.01
N PHE A 111 -11.65 16.82 1.39
CA PHE A 111 -11.19 15.52 0.95
C PHE A 111 -10.91 14.59 2.13
N ALA A 112 -10.30 15.07 3.20
CA ALA A 112 -10.06 14.26 4.39
C ALA A 112 -11.37 13.70 4.99
N LYS A 113 -12.48 14.47 4.96
CA LYS A 113 -13.81 13.99 5.39
C LYS A 113 -14.36 12.91 4.45
N ARG A 114 -14.29 13.13 3.13
CA ARG A 114 -14.74 12.12 2.14
C ARG A 114 -13.93 10.84 2.25
N LEU A 115 -12.63 10.97 2.46
CA LEU A 115 -11.72 9.85 2.63
C LEU A 115 -12.09 9.00 3.84
N ALA A 116 -12.34 9.63 5.00
CA ALA A 116 -12.77 8.94 6.22
C ALA A 116 -14.12 8.21 6.06
N ALA A 117 -15.07 8.79 5.32
CA ALA A 117 -16.32 8.12 4.99
C ALA A 117 -16.09 6.89 4.11
N TRP A 118 -15.27 7.02 3.07
CA TRP A 118 -14.91 5.92 2.18
C TRP A 118 -14.22 4.77 2.95
N GLU A 119 -13.29 5.08 3.84
CA GLU A 119 -12.58 4.10 4.68
C GLU A 119 -13.53 3.28 5.56
N LYS A 120 -14.52 3.97 6.15
CA LYS A 120 -15.54 3.32 6.97
C LYS A 120 -16.41 2.33 6.18
N GLU A 121 -16.71 2.66 4.93
CA GLU A 121 -17.53 1.82 4.04
C GLU A 121 -16.74 0.65 3.45
N ASN A 122 -15.45 0.85 3.16
CA ASN A 122 -14.64 -0.13 2.43
C ASN A 122 -13.72 -0.97 3.33
N GLY A 123 -13.52 -0.60 4.59
CA GLY A 123 -12.65 -1.32 5.52
C GLY A 123 -11.18 -1.34 5.07
N ALA A 124 -10.74 -0.33 4.33
CA ALA A 124 -9.42 -0.22 3.75
C ALA A 124 -8.87 1.20 3.94
N ASP A 125 -7.55 1.35 3.87
CA ASP A 125 -6.90 2.66 3.92
C ASP A 125 -7.24 3.47 2.66
N GLY A 126 -7.79 4.65 2.84
CA GLY A 126 -8.28 5.49 1.75
C GLY A 126 -7.16 6.15 0.94
N VAL A 127 -6.00 6.41 1.53
CA VAL A 127 -4.82 6.96 0.84
C VAL A 127 -4.19 5.90 -0.07
N LEU A 128 -4.09 4.67 0.44
CA LEU A 128 -3.49 3.55 -0.28
C LEU A 128 -4.49 2.79 -1.17
N ARG A 129 -5.80 2.98 -0.94
CA ARG A 129 -6.89 2.19 -1.56
C ARG A 129 -6.68 0.69 -1.37
N ALA A 130 -6.08 0.30 -0.25
CA ALA A 130 -5.70 -1.06 0.08
C ALA A 130 -5.76 -1.32 1.58
N GLN A 131 -5.83 -2.59 1.97
CA GLN A 131 -5.72 -3.01 3.38
C GLN A 131 -4.26 -3.19 3.80
N ASN A 132 -3.38 -3.49 2.84
CA ASN A 132 -1.97 -3.73 3.07
C ASN A 132 -1.13 -2.49 2.72
N VAL A 133 0.08 -2.43 3.28
CA VAL A 133 1.07 -1.40 2.95
C VAL A 133 1.88 -1.84 1.73
N PRO A 134 2.12 -0.96 0.73
CA PRO A 134 2.91 -1.30 -0.44
C PRO A 134 4.39 -1.44 -0.07
N THR A 135 5.08 -2.32 -0.80
CA THR A 135 6.54 -2.52 -0.67
C THR A 135 7.35 -1.53 -1.50
N ARG A 136 6.70 -0.85 -2.45
CA ARG A 136 7.31 0.17 -3.32
C ARG A 136 6.24 1.14 -3.80
N TRP A 137 6.66 2.35 -4.09
CA TRP A 137 5.84 3.38 -4.72
C TRP A 137 6.65 4.16 -5.76
N THR A 138 5.95 4.72 -6.73
CA THR A 138 6.51 5.62 -7.75
C THR A 138 5.52 6.74 -8.01
N VAL A 139 6.00 7.95 -8.16
CA VAL A 139 5.20 9.14 -8.46
C VAL A 139 5.61 9.70 -9.81
N THR A 140 4.64 9.93 -10.68
CA THR A 140 4.86 10.40 -12.04
C THR A 140 3.92 11.57 -12.34
N ASP A 141 4.43 12.61 -12.98
CA ASP A 141 3.63 13.74 -13.45
C ASP A 141 2.61 13.27 -14.50
N ASN A 142 1.38 13.67 -14.36
CA ASN A 142 0.31 13.42 -15.33
C ASN A 142 -0.25 14.70 -15.96
N GLY A 143 0.33 15.85 -15.62
CA GLY A 143 0.01 17.14 -16.21
C GLY A 143 -1.06 17.93 -15.47
N THR A 144 -1.42 19.05 -16.06
CA THR A 144 -2.37 20.01 -15.49
C THR A 144 -3.78 19.73 -15.96
N LEU A 145 -4.73 19.70 -15.02
CA LEU A 145 -6.16 19.54 -15.26
C LEU A 145 -6.91 20.78 -14.73
N GLY A 146 -7.19 21.73 -15.59
CA GLY A 146 -7.82 22.99 -15.20
C GLY A 146 -6.97 23.77 -14.19
N HIS A 147 -7.48 23.91 -12.96
CA HIS A 147 -6.78 24.58 -11.86
C HIS A 147 -6.03 23.62 -10.93
N ALA A 148 -6.14 22.31 -11.16
CA ALA A 148 -5.47 21.26 -10.43
C ALA A 148 -4.31 20.68 -11.24
N HIS A 149 -3.45 19.92 -10.60
CA HIS A 149 -2.40 19.12 -11.21
C HIS A 149 -2.63 17.66 -10.87
N GLU A 150 -2.67 16.80 -11.86
CA GLU A 150 -2.81 15.37 -11.65
C GLU A 150 -1.45 14.69 -11.61
N VAL A 151 -1.26 13.82 -10.62
CA VAL A 151 -0.05 13.02 -10.43
C VAL A 151 -0.47 11.56 -10.32
N THR A 152 0.20 10.69 -11.05
CA THR A 152 -0.01 9.23 -10.94
C THR A 152 0.91 8.66 -9.87
N VAL A 153 0.32 7.98 -8.88
CA VAL A 153 1.04 7.21 -7.87
C VAL A 153 0.85 5.72 -8.17
N THR A 154 1.93 5.02 -8.48
CA THR A 154 1.91 3.57 -8.65
C THR A 154 2.38 2.91 -7.36
N LEU A 155 1.51 2.14 -6.73
CA LEU A 155 1.79 1.37 -5.53
C LEU A 155 2.05 -0.09 -5.91
N THR A 156 3.15 -0.66 -5.42
CA THR A 156 3.51 -2.06 -5.66
C THR A 156 3.36 -2.84 -4.36
N PHE A 157 2.57 -3.90 -4.38
CA PHE A 157 2.31 -4.79 -3.24
C PHE A 157 2.93 -6.16 -3.47
N GLY A 158 3.35 -6.81 -2.39
CA GLY A 158 3.96 -8.14 -2.45
C GLY A 158 5.39 -8.15 -2.98
N SER A 159 5.89 -9.33 -3.30
CA SER A 159 7.25 -9.54 -3.79
C SER A 159 7.34 -10.70 -4.78
N GLY A 160 8.38 -10.70 -5.60
CA GLY A 160 8.67 -11.77 -6.56
C GLY A 160 7.54 -11.97 -7.57
N ARG A 161 7.04 -13.22 -7.67
CA ARG A 161 5.98 -13.58 -8.64
C ARG A 161 4.57 -13.13 -8.23
N ASN A 162 4.40 -12.73 -6.98
CA ASN A 162 3.10 -12.30 -6.41
C ASN A 162 3.01 -10.76 -6.31
N THR A 163 3.75 -10.06 -7.14
CA THR A 163 3.71 -8.59 -7.20
C THR A 163 2.43 -8.12 -7.89
N GLN A 164 1.73 -7.20 -7.25
CA GLN A 164 0.56 -6.49 -7.79
C GLN A 164 0.81 -4.99 -7.79
N GLU A 165 0.32 -4.30 -8.81
CA GLU A 165 0.42 -2.85 -8.92
C GLU A 165 -0.97 -2.22 -8.94
N THR A 166 -1.10 -1.13 -8.20
CA THR A 166 -2.29 -0.27 -8.20
C THR A 166 -1.87 1.14 -8.58
N LYS A 167 -2.56 1.72 -9.57
CA LYS A 167 -2.37 3.12 -9.97
C LYS A 167 -3.44 3.99 -9.31
N LEU A 168 -2.99 5.06 -8.68
CA LEU A 168 -3.83 6.08 -8.08
C LEU A 168 -3.56 7.41 -8.79
N PHE A 169 -4.62 8.14 -9.04
CA PHE A 169 -4.58 9.47 -9.66
C PHE A 169 -4.88 10.49 -8.57
N VAL A 170 -3.87 11.30 -8.25
CA VAL A 170 -3.87 12.24 -7.15
C VAL A 170 -4.04 13.64 -7.71
N LEU A 171 -5.12 14.32 -7.36
CA LEU A 171 -5.34 15.72 -7.71
C LEU A 171 -4.76 16.62 -6.63
N VAL A 172 -3.93 17.57 -7.05
CA VAL A 172 -3.33 18.59 -6.20
C VAL A 172 -3.80 19.96 -6.66
N GLU A 173 -4.46 20.67 -5.78
CA GLU A 173 -5.00 22.01 -6.04
C GLU A 173 -4.05 23.12 -5.62
N ARG A 174 -4.54 24.34 -5.68
CA ARG A 174 -3.85 25.53 -5.20
C ARG A 174 -3.33 25.31 -3.78
N TYR A 175 -2.18 25.89 -3.48
CA TYR A 175 -1.47 25.74 -2.20
C TYR A 175 -0.94 24.32 -1.94
N ASN A 176 -0.80 23.51 -3.00
CA ASN A 176 -0.21 22.17 -2.95
C ASN A 176 -0.90 21.22 -1.96
N HIS A 177 -2.24 21.29 -1.83
CA HIS A 177 -3.02 20.32 -1.07
C HIS A 177 -3.66 19.29 -1.99
N ILE A 178 -3.62 18.05 -1.56
CA ILE A 178 -4.27 16.93 -2.23
C ILE A 178 -5.78 17.06 -2.01
N SER A 179 -6.53 17.19 -3.09
CA SER A 179 -7.99 17.37 -3.07
C SER A 179 -8.75 16.12 -3.47
N ASP A 180 -8.07 15.15 -4.12
CA ASP A 180 -8.66 13.84 -4.41
C ASP A 180 -7.61 12.76 -4.65
N ILE A 181 -8.01 11.49 -4.45
CA ILE A 181 -7.27 10.27 -4.78
C ILE A 181 -8.25 9.30 -5.41
N ALA A 182 -8.11 9.05 -6.70
CA ALA A 182 -9.00 8.21 -7.49
C ALA A 182 -8.25 7.00 -8.09
N THR A 183 -9.00 5.98 -8.52
CA THR A 183 -8.47 4.81 -9.24
C THR A 183 -8.60 4.94 -10.76
N LYS A 184 -9.16 6.05 -11.23
CA LYS A 184 -9.28 6.41 -12.66
C LYS A 184 -8.79 7.83 -12.83
N SER A 185 -8.07 8.09 -13.93
CA SER A 185 -7.66 9.44 -14.31
C SER A 185 -8.86 10.33 -14.61
N ALA A 186 -8.72 11.61 -14.33
CA ALA A 186 -9.67 12.65 -14.69
C ALA A 186 -9.40 13.25 -16.10
N HIS A 187 -8.29 12.83 -16.76
CA HIS A 187 -7.99 13.13 -18.17
C HIS A 187 -8.77 12.27 -19.13
#